data_9380a7b94d295f19d9faa8a510719dc6
#
_entry.id   9380a7b94d295f19d9faa8a510719dc6
#
_cell.length_a   1.000
_cell.length_b   1.000
_cell.length_c   1.000
_cell.angle_alpha   90.00
_cell.angle_beta   90.00
_cell.angle_gamma   90.00
#
_symmetry.space_group_name_H-M   'P 1'
#
loop_
_entity.id
_entity.type
_entity.pdbx_description
1 polymer ?
#
loop_
_entity_poly.entity_id
_entity_poly.type
_entity_poly.pdbx_seq_one_letter_code
_entity_poly.pdbx_strand_id
1 'polypeptide(L)'
;MSDGQQKQPREFEGEDLADAVFWGVGLQRALFRDSDLSGARVFHSILADVDIDGIVDRLVVNGVDVTDYVNTHDAWYPLRTMLRPADAASALAAWDQIAAEWGTNCARAQRLGDAGFTESVNGEWSMRDTLRHVLFAIDKWFVLPLLGATEFSPIGLPNTGSRGFPWPGLDLSASPTTAEVLSAWEQLTARVRASFEALDMASLPAEVEVLENGQVPATECVYVVLEESFEHLRYARRDLAVLEQRAGS
;
A
#
# COMPACT_ATOMS: atom_id res chain seq x y z
N MET A 1 27.16 -3.51 -36.02
CA MET A 1 26.22 -2.56 -35.38
C MET A 1 25.02 -3.40 -34.99
N SER A 2 24.96 -3.87 -33.77
CA SER A 2 23.83 -4.65 -33.28
C SER A 2 22.78 -3.67 -32.76
N ASP A 3 21.65 -3.66 -33.44
CA ASP A 3 20.44 -2.93 -33.07
C ASP A 3 20.05 -3.35 -31.64
N GLY A 4 20.28 -2.47 -30.71
CA GLY A 4 19.83 -2.61 -29.33
C GLY A 4 18.33 -2.32 -29.23
N GLN A 5 17.50 -3.24 -29.75
CA GLN A 5 16.08 -3.23 -29.40
C GLN A 5 15.98 -3.36 -27.88
N GLN A 6 15.66 -2.27 -27.21
CA GLN A 6 15.21 -2.32 -25.81
C GLN A 6 14.00 -3.26 -25.77
N LYS A 7 14.22 -4.45 -25.22
CA LYS A 7 13.17 -5.43 -25.01
C LYS A 7 12.17 -4.80 -24.04
N GLN A 8 10.95 -4.54 -24.48
CA GLN A 8 9.90 -4.05 -23.58
C GLN A 8 9.73 -5.03 -22.41
N PRO A 9 9.54 -4.54 -21.19
CA PRO A 9 9.24 -5.40 -20.05
C PRO A 9 8.05 -6.30 -20.39
N ARG A 10 8.11 -7.54 -19.92
CA ARG A 10 6.96 -8.44 -19.97
C ARG A 10 6.21 -8.23 -18.67
N GLU A 11 4.96 -7.84 -18.75
CA GLU A 11 4.09 -7.62 -17.60
C GLU A 11 3.06 -8.73 -17.54
N PHE A 12 2.78 -9.21 -16.36
CA PHE A 12 1.73 -10.15 -16.00
C PHE A 12 0.91 -9.46 -14.92
N GLU A 13 -0.25 -8.95 -15.27
CA GLU A 13 -1.13 -8.20 -14.36
C GLU A 13 -2.48 -8.91 -14.25
N GLY A 14 -2.89 -9.22 -13.02
CA GLY A 14 -4.16 -9.91 -12.75
C GLY A 14 -4.23 -11.34 -13.26
N GLU A 15 -3.09 -11.95 -13.63
CA GLU A 15 -3.03 -13.32 -14.11
C GLU A 15 -2.85 -14.30 -12.93
N ASP A 16 -3.56 -15.42 -12.94
CA ASP A 16 -3.30 -16.55 -12.05
C ASP A 16 -2.14 -17.37 -12.58
N LEU A 17 -0.98 -17.25 -11.94
CA LEU A 17 0.23 -18.02 -12.23
C LEU A 17 0.53 -19.05 -11.14
N ALA A 18 -0.45 -19.46 -10.35
CA ALA A 18 -0.29 -20.54 -9.38
C ALA A 18 0.26 -21.80 -10.09
N ASP A 19 1.15 -22.51 -9.41
CA ASP A 19 1.86 -23.68 -9.92
C ASP A 19 2.73 -23.46 -11.19
N ALA A 20 2.96 -22.21 -11.61
CA ALA A 20 3.84 -21.92 -12.73
C ALA A 20 5.28 -22.38 -12.46
N VAL A 21 5.93 -22.94 -13.48
CA VAL A 21 7.33 -23.38 -13.41
C VAL A 21 8.19 -22.54 -14.32
N PHE A 22 9.15 -21.83 -13.72
CA PHE A 22 10.18 -21.06 -14.44
C PHE A 22 11.47 -21.88 -14.49
N TRP A 23 11.76 -22.48 -15.64
CA TRP A 23 12.94 -23.33 -15.81
C TRP A 23 13.95 -22.70 -16.77
N GLY A 24 15.19 -22.47 -16.27
CA GLY A 24 16.27 -21.95 -17.11
C GLY A 24 16.01 -20.53 -17.63
N VAL A 25 15.24 -19.72 -16.92
CA VAL A 25 14.89 -18.36 -17.34
C VAL A 25 15.77 -17.32 -16.65
N GLY A 26 16.00 -16.19 -17.33
CA GLY A 26 16.65 -15.01 -16.73
C GLY A 26 15.58 -14.08 -16.18
N LEU A 27 15.57 -13.91 -14.85
CA LEU A 27 14.66 -13.00 -14.12
C LEU A 27 15.43 -11.82 -13.49
N GLN A 28 16.58 -11.45 -14.05
CA GLN A 28 17.34 -10.30 -13.56
C GLN A 28 16.49 -9.04 -13.62
N ARG A 29 16.41 -8.31 -12.50
CA ARG A 29 15.59 -7.10 -12.34
C ARG A 29 14.07 -7.35 -12.47
N ALA A 30 13.60 -8.59 -12.34
CA ALA A 30 12.17 -8.84 -12.22
C ALA A 30 11.64 -8.18 -10.95
N LEU A 31 10.45 -7.60 -11.04
CA LEU A 31 9.72 -7.01 -9.93
C LEU A 31 8.45 -7.84 -9.71
N PHE A 32 8.27 -8.34 -8.50
CA PHE A 32 7.02 -8.91 -8.01
C PHE A 32 6.40 -7.86 -7.09
N ARG A 33 5.23 -7.36 -7.44
CA ARG A 33 4.51 -6.35 -6.66
C ARG A 33 3.07 -6.83 -6.46
N ASP A 34 2.54 -6.64 -5.27
CA ASP A 34 1.16 -7.00 -4.90
C ASP A 34 0.83 -8.46 -5.27
N SER A 35 1.82 -9.35 -5.02
CA SER A 35 1.78 -10.74 -5.43
C SER A 35 1.81 -11.67 -4.22
N ASP A 36 0.94 -12.68 -4.21
CA ASP A 36 1.02 -13.78 -3.25
C ASP A 36 2.05 -14.80 -3.73
N LEU A 37 3.18 -14.89 -3.03
CA LEU A 37 4.24 -15.87 -3.27
C LEU A 37 4.22 -17.02 -2.26
N SER A 38 3.11 -17.24 -1.57
CA SER A 38 2.97 -18.33 -0.60
C SER A 38 3.28 -19.69 -1.24
N GLY A 39 4.17 -20.44 -0.63
CA GLY A 39 4.61 -21.73 -1.16
C GLY A 39 5.59 -21.66 -2.33
N ALA A 40 5.95 -20.48 -2.82
CA ALA A 40 6.93 -20.35 -3.89
C ALA A 40 8.29 -20.96 -3.50
N ARG A 41 8.96 -21.58 -4.47
CA ARG A 41 10.24 -22.26 -4.28
C ARG A 41 11.26 -21.83 -5.31
N VAL A 42 12.41 -21.34 -4.85
CA VAL A 42 13.53 -20.91 -5.69
C VAL A 42 14.70 -21.86 -5.49
N PHE A 43 15.04 -22.65 -6.50
CA PHE A 43 16.09 -23.65 -6.42
C PHE A 43 17.14 -23.46 -7.52
N HIS A 44 18.42 -23.77 -7.21
CA HIS A 44 19.54 -23.71 -8.15
C HIS A 44 19.64 -22.36 -8.89
N SER A 45 19.35 -21.28 -8.18
CA SER A 45 19.32 -19.93 -8.73
C SER A 45 20.43 -19.08 -8.13
N ILE A 46 20.86 -18.06 -8.88
CA ILE A 46 21.78 -17.04 -8.38
C ILE A 46 20.88 -15.93 -7.80
N LEU A 47 21.07 -15.66 -6.51
CA LEU A 47 20.34 -14.63 -5.77
C LEU A 47 21.37 -13.56 -5.34
N ALA A 48 21.69 -12.66 -6.26
CA ALA A 48 22.56 -11.53 -6.01
C ALA A 48 21.73 -10.24 -6.06
N ASP A 49 21.88 -9.38 -5.06
CA ASP A 49 21.16 -8.11 -4.93
C ASP A 49 19.61 -8.29 -5.00
N VAL A 50 19.13 -9.33 -4.30
CA VAL A 50 17.69 -9.61 -4.17
C VAL A 50 17.17 -8.92 -2.92
N ASP A 51 16.14 -8.12 -3.09
CA ASP A 51 15.40 -7.47 -2.03
C ASP A 51 14.02 -8.13 -1.89
N ILE A 52 13.65 -8.52 -0.66
CA ILE A 52 12.37 -9.15 -0.33
C ILE A 52 11.74 -8.30 0.76
N ASP A 53 10.61 -7.67 0.42
CA ASP A 53 9.83 -6.86 1.34
C ASP A 53 8.37 -7.31 1.30
N GLY A 54 7.81 -7.64 2.45
CA GLY A 54 6.44 -8.16 2.56
C GLY A 54 6.14 -8.75 3.93
N ILE A 55 4.98 -9.39 4.04
CA ILE A 55 4.60 -10.16 5.23
C ILE A 55 5.29 -11.52 5.16
N VAL A 56 6.17 -11.78 6.12
CA VAL A 56 6.93 -13.03 6.20
C VAL A 56 6.35 -13.91 7.30
N ASP A 57 5.64 -14.98 6.90
CA ASP A 57 5.17 -16.01 7.83
C ASP A 57 6.22 -17.11 8.03
N ARG A 58 6.80 -17.60 6.93
CA ARG A 58 7.90 -18.58 6.96
C ARG A 58 8.85 -18.36 5.78
N LEU A 59 10.08 -17.94 6.07
CA LEU A 59 11.14 -17.76 5.08
C LEU A 59 12.31 -18.71 5.33
N VAL A 60 12.62 -19.56 4.35
CA VAL A 60 13.75 -20.48 4.42
C VAL A 60 14.77 -20.14 3.33
N VAL A 61 16.00 -19.85 3.73
CA VAL A 61 17.10 -19.56 2.83
C VAL A 61 18.19 -20.64 2.98
N ASN A 62 18.48 -21.36 1.92
CA ASN A 62 19.46 -22.45 1.91
C ASN A 62 19.26 -23.49 3.03
N GLY A 63 17.99 -23.80 3.33
CA GLY A 63 17.63 -24.77 4.37
C GLY A 63 17.59 -24.22 5.80
N VAL A 64 17.92 -22.93 5.99
CA VAL A 64 17.87 -22.25 7.28
C VAL A 64 16.59 -21.42 7.35
N ASP A 65 15.76 -21.65 8.37
CA ASP A 65 14.61 -20.78 8.66
C ASP A 65 15.14 -19.46 9.25
N VAL A 66 14.87 -18.36 8.55
CA VAL A 66 15.32 -17.02 8.94
C VAL A 66 14.15 -16.12 9.41
N THR A 67 12.98 -16.67 9.57
CA THR A 67 11.75 -15.93 9.91
C THR A 67 11.91 -15.11 11.17
N ASP A 68 12.31 -15.75 12.27
CA ASP A 68 12.48 -15.06 13.55
C ASP A 68 13.56 -13.97 13.50
N TYR A 69 14.63 -14.23 12.74
CA TYR A 69 15.68 -13.23 12.56
C TYR A 69 15.15 -12.01 11.82
N VAL A 70 14.44 -12.19 10.71
CA VAL A 70 13.86 -11.10 9.93
C VAL A 70 12.87 -10.32 10.79
N ASN A 71 11.91 -11.01 11.41
CA ASN A 71 10.86 -10.38 12.22
C ASN A 71 11.43 -9.60 13.43
N THR A 72 12.53 -10.07 14.04
CA THR A 72 13.17 -9.38 15.16
C THR A 72 13.90 -8.10 14.70
N HIS A 73 14.37 -8.05 13.46
CA HIS A 73 15.15 -6.93 12.93
C HIS A 73 14.33 -5.99 12.02
N ASP A 74 13.14 -6.39 11.61
CA ASP A 74 12.21 -5.51 10.89
C ASP A 74 11.60 -4.49 11.86
N ALA A 75 11.96 -3.22 11.68
CA ALA A 75 11.41 -2.13 12.49
C ALA A 75 9.89 -1.97 12.35
N TRP A 76 9.31 -2.52 11.29
CA TRP A 76 7.88 -2.47 11.02
C TRP A 76 7.12 -3.71 11.50
N TYR A 77 7.82 -4.75 11.92
CA TYR A 77 7.19 -6.00 12.34
C TYR A 77 6.07 -5.84 13.37
N PRO A 78 6.23 -5.01 14.43
CA PRO A 78 5.15 -4.80 15.38
C PRO A 78 3.86 -4.29 14.73
N LEU A 79 3.97 -3.38 13.77
CA LEU A 79 2.81 -2.84 13.05
C LEU A 79 2.28 -3.81 12.00
N ARG A 80 3.15 -4.55 11.31
CA ARG A 80 2.73 -5.60 10.36
C ARG A 80 1.83 -6.65 11.02
N THR A 81 2.13 -7.04 12.27
CA THR A 81 1.31 -8.03 13.01
C THR A 81 -0.08 -7.52 13.38
N MET A 82 -0.33 -6.23 13.27
CA MET A 82 -1.62 -5.60 13.60
C MET A 82 -2.54 -5.43 12.38
N LEU A 83 -2.07 -5.70 11.15
CA LEU A 83 -2.82 -5.39 9.93
C LEU A 83 -4.03 -6.30 9.70
N ARG A 84 -4.08 -7.47 10.35
CA ARG A 84 -5.23 -8.39 10.31
C ARG A 84 -5.83 -8.56 11.71
N PRO A 85 -6.50 -7.53 12.23
CA PRO A 85 -7.05 -7.53 13.59
C PRO A 85 -8.18 -8.54 13.74
N ALA A 86 -8.23 -9.17 14.91
CA ALA A 86 -9.29 -10.13 15.24
C ALA A 86 -10.59 -9.44 15.71
N ASP A 87 -10.50 -8.18 16.17
CA ASP A 87 -11.60 -7.42 16.74
C ASP A 87 -11.45 -5.92 16.51
N ALA A 88 -12.50 -5.17 16.84
CA ALA A 88 -12.55 -3.73 16.66
C ALA A 88 -11.49 -2.96 17.49
N ALA A 89 -11.19 -3.43 18.70
CA ALA A 89 -10.19 -2.77 19.55
C ALA A 89 -8.79 -2.90 18.94
N SER A 90 -8.48 -4.06 18.39
CA SER A 90 -7.22 -4.31 17.66
C SER A 90 -7.15 -3.50 16.35
N ALA A 91 -8.27 -3.38 15.62
CA ALA A 91 -8.35 -2.55 14.42
C ALA A 91 -8.12 -1.06 14.73
N LEU A 92 -8.76 -0.55 15.79
CA LEU A 92 -8.57 0.82 16.26
C LEU A 92 -7.11 1.07 16.69
N ALA A 93 -6.51 0.14 17.43
CA ALA A 93 -5.12 0.26 17.87
C ALA A 93 -4.14 0.29 16.68
N ALA A 94 -4.36 -0.56 15.67
CA ALA A 94 -3.57 -0.55 14.43
C ALA A 94 -3.71 0.79 13.69
N TRP A 95 -4.94 1.27 13.53
CA TRP A 95 -5.22 2.54 12.88
C TRP A 95 -4.57 3.72 13.59
N ASP A 96 -4.71 3.80 14.92
CA ASP A 96 -4.13 4.88 15.72
C ASP A 96 -2.60 4.93 15.57
N GLN A 97 -1.95 3.78 15.49
CA GLN A 97 -0.50 3.71 15.26
C GLN A 97 -0.13 4.12 13.82
N ILE A 98 -0.84 3.66 12.81
CA ILE A 98 -0.64 4.07 11.41
C ILE A 98 -0.82 5.58 11.26
N ALA A 99 -1.90 6.13 11.83
CA ALA A 99 -2.18 7.57 11.78
C ALA A 99 -1.10 8.41 12.46
N ALA A 100 -0.56 7.96 13.60
CA ALA A 100 0.55 8.62 14.30
C ALA A 100 1.83 8.65 13.45
N GLU A 101 2.16 7.55 12.76
CA GLU A 101 3.31 7.47 11.87
C GLU A 101 3.12 8.36 10.63
N TRP A 102 1.91 8.43 10.06
CA TRP A 102 1.59 9.40 9.01
C TRP A 102 1.77 10.84 9.47
N GLY A 103 1.30 11.17 10.69
CA GLY A 103 1.54 12.47 11.30
C GLY A 103 3.04 12.80 11.38
N THR A 104 3.86 11.82 11.75
CA THR A 104 5.32 11.95 11.79
C THR A 104 5.89 12.22 10.40
N ASN A 105 5.45 11.51 9.36
CA ASN A 105 5.88 11.73 7.99
C ASN A 105 5.44 13.11 7.47
N CYS A 106 4.21 13.53 7.75
CA CYS A 106 3.73 14.87 7.40
C CYS A 106 4.58 15.97 8.04
N ALA A 107 4.94 15.83 9.32
CA ALA A 107 5.81 16.77 10.00
C ALA A 107 7.24 16.79 9.42
N ARG A 108 7.75 15.65 8.95
CA ARG A 108 9.04 15.58 8.23
C ARG A 108 8.97 16.32 6.90
N ALA A 109 7.93 16.05 6.10
CA ALA A 109 7.71 16.72 4.82
C ALA A 109 7.56 18.24 4.98
N GLN A 110 6.84 18.68 6.01
CA GLN A 110 6.70 20.12 6.31
C GLN A 110 8.05 20.81 6.56
N ARG A 111 9.03 20.14 7.18
CA ARG A 111 10.38 20.69 7.37
C ARG A 111 11.15 20.89 6.06
N LEU A 112 10.84 20.10 5.04
CA LEU A 112 11.38 20.25 3.69
C LEU A 112 10.63 21.28 2.84
N GLY A 113 9.56 21.89 3.37
CA GLY A 113 8.71 22.83 2.65
C GLY A 113 7.87 22.13 1.57
N ASP A 114 7.54 22.86 0.50
CA ASP A 114 6.69 22.33 -0.57
C ASP A 114 7.30 21.11 -1.28
N ALA A 115 8.61 21.08 -1.44
CA ALA A 115 9.33 19.95 -2.05
C ALA A 115 9.09 18.62 -1.33
N GLY A 116 8.97 18.63 0.01
CA GLY A 116 8.67 17.44 0.80
C GLY A 116 7.33 16.76 0.46
N PHE A 117 6.39 17.51 -0.12
CA PHE A 117 5.09 16.98 -0.54
C PHE A 117 4.96 16.77 -2.03
N THR A 118 5.71 17.51 -2.85
CA THR A 118 5.49 17.56 -4.31
C THR A 118 6.58 16.91 -5.12
N GLU A 119 7.76 16.71 -4.55
CA GLU A 119 8.88 16.10 -5.27
C GLU A 119 8.74 14.57 -5.32
N SER A 120 8.90 14.03 -6.53
CA SER A 120 8.93 12.59 -6.78
C SER A 120 10.34 12.04 -6.56
N VAL A 121 10.43 10.84 -6.02
CA VAL A 121 11.68 10.09 -5.87
C VAL A 121 11.64 8.89 -6.81
N ASN A 122 12.65 8.74 -7.66
CA ASN A 122 12.80 7.62 -8.61
C ASN A 122 11.59 7.38 -9.55
N GLY A 123 10.79 8.42 -9.82
CA GLY A 123 9.59 8.30 -10.66
C GLY A 123 8.36 7.73 -9.93
N GLU A 124 8.46 7.49 -8.64
CA GLU A 124 7.33 7.10 -7.78
C GLU A 124 6.43 8.32 -7.48
N TRP A 125 5.28 8.11 -6.89
CA TRP A 125 4.39 9.19 -6.47
C TRP A 125 5.06 10.10 -5.45
N SER A 126 4.78 11.40 -5.54
CA SER A 126 5.10 12.33 -4.46
C SER A 126 4.31 11.99 -3.19
N MET A 127 4.75 12.47 -2.03
CA MET A 127 4.00 12.26 -0.79
C MET A 127 2.56 12.78 -0.89
N ARG A 128 2.34 13.91 -1.58
CA ARG A 128 0.99 14.44 -1.83
C ARG A 128 0.14 13.47 -2.66
N ASP A 129 0.70 12.90 -3.72
CA ASP A 129 -0.02 11.96 -4.57
C ASP A 129 -0.24 10.61 -3.87
N THR A 130 0.70 10.18 -3.04
CA THR A 130 0.54 9.01 -2.17
C THR A 130 -0.62 9.20 -1.19
N LEU A 131 -0.72 10.35 -0.52
CA LEU A 131 -1.87 10.65 0.35
C LEU A 131 -3.19 10.66 -0.42
N ARG A 132 -3.22 11.22 -1.64
CA ARG A 132 -4.41 11.18 -2.50
C ARG A 132 -4.81 9.76 -2.88
N HIS A 133 -3.82 8.89 -3.11
CA HIS A 133 -4.10 7.48 -3.37
C HIS A 133 -4.68 6.78 -2.15
N VAL A 134 -4.12 7.02 -0.97
CA VAL A 134 -4.67 6.44 0.27
C VAL A 134 -6.10 6.95 0.54
N LEU A 135 -6.42 8.22 0.24
CA LEU A 135 -7.81 8.71 0.28
C LEU A 135 -8.71 7.88 -0.64
N PHE A 136 -8.28 7.65 -1.88
CA PHE A 136 -9.01 6.84 -2.84
C PHE A 136 -9.19 5.38 -2.36
N ALA A 137 -8.12 4.75 -1.88
CA ALA A 137 -8.16 3.36 -1.42
C ALA A 137 -9.11 3.17 -0.23
N ILE A 138 -9.07 4.09 0.75
CA ILE A 138 -9.97 4.05 1.91
C ILE A 138 -11.44 4.30 1.47
N ASP A 139 -11.68 5.22 0.55
CA ASP A 139 -13.02 5.42 0.01
C ASP A 139 -13.53 4.13 -0.66
N LYS A 140 -12.72 3.51 -1.52
CA LYS A 140 -13.06 2.30 -2.26
C LYS A 140 -13.35 1.11 -1.35
N TRP A 141 -12.48 0.88 -0.38
CA TRP A 141 -12.51 -0.35 0.41
C TRP A 141 -13.31 -0.23 1.71
N PHE A 142 -13.59 0.98 2.18
CA PHE A 142 -14.22 1.15 3.49
C PHE A 142 -15.42 2.11 3.46
N VAL A 143 -15.21 3.32 2.96
CA VAL A 143 -16.21 4.38 3.08
C VAL A 143 -17.44 4.08 2.22
N LEU A 144 -17.24 3.59 1.00
CA LEU A 144 -18.36 3.22 0.12
C LEU A 144 -19.02 1.92 0.59
N PRO A 145 -18.31 0.77 0.71
CA PRO A 145 -18.96 -0.51 0.97
C PRO A 145 -19.45 -0.68 2.41
N LEU A 146 -18.77 -0.11 3.41
CA LEU A 146 -19.13 -0.34 4.82
C LEU A 146 -19.85 0.85 5.46
N LEU A 147 -19.58 2.09 5.03
CA LEU A 147 -20.23 3.28 5.58
C LEU A 147 -21.35 3.83 4.69
N GLY A 148 -21.60 3.19 3.53
CA GLY A 148 -22.73 3.50 2.65
C GLY A 148 -22.60 4.83 1.91
N ALA A 149 -21.40 5.39 1.76
CA ALA A 149 -21.20 6.52 0.87
C ALA A 149 -21.38 6.10 -0.59
N THR A 150 -21.80 7.05 -1.43
CA THR A 150 -22.09 6.81 -2.86
C THR A 150 -21.08 7.46 -3.79
N GLU A 151 -20.19 8.29 -3.26
CA GLU A 151 -19.20 9.05 -4.02
C GLU A 151 -17.84 9.02 -3.32
N PHE A 152 -16.81 9.04 -4.14
CA PHE A 152 -15.41 9.20 -3.73
C PHE A 152 -15.13 10.66 -3.35
N SER A 153 -14.08 10.87 -2.58
CA SER A 153 -13.44 12.17 -2.46
C SER A 153 -13.00 12.65 -3.84
N PRO A 154 -13.38 13.88 -4.27
CA PRO A 154 -13.07 14.36 -5.62
C PRO A 154 -11.56 14.49 -5.89
N ILE A 155 -10.74 14.59 -4.85
CA ILE A 155 -9.28 14.71 -4.95
C ILE A 155 -8.54 13.39 -4.84
N GLY A 156 -9.24 12.27 -4.71
CA GLY A 156 -8.63 10.94 -4.70
C GLY A 156 -7.79 10.67 -5.95
N LEU A 157 -6.83 9.76 -5.87
CA LEU A 157 -5.98 9.38 -6.99
C LEU A 157 -6.00 7.85 -7.15
N PRO A 158 -6.71 7.31 -8.15
CA PRO A 158 -6.67 5.88 -8.43
C PRO A 158 -5.29 5.48 -8.97
N ASN A 159 -4.93 4.21 -8.80
CA ASN A 159 -3.75 3.64 -9.46
C ASN A 159 -3.92 3.66 -11.00
N THR A 160 -2.83 3.40 -11.71
CA THR A 160 -2.84 3.52 -13.19
C THR A 160 -3.79 2.50 -13.82
N GLY A 161 -3.85 1.28 -13.31
CA GLY A 161 -4.73 0.22 -13.81
C GLY A 161 -6.22 0.50 -13.61
N SER A 162 -6.57 1.26 -12.56
CA SER A 162 -7.95 1.59 -12.22
C SER A 162 -8.48 2.85 -12.93
N ARG A 163 -7.65 3.62 -13.63
CA ARG A 163 -8.06 4.94 -14.20
C ARG A 163 -9.13 4.86 -15.28
N GLY A 164 -9.33 3.71 -15.90
CA GLY A 164 -10.37 3.49 -16.92
C GLY A 164 -11.78 3.24 -16.35
N PHE A 165 -11.92 3.15 -15.05
CA PHE A 165 -13.19 2.85 -14.38
C PHE A 165 -13.97 4.14 -14.08
N PRO A 166 -15.32 4.14 -14.17
CA PRO A 166 -16.13 5.29 -13.76
C PRO A 166 -16.23 5.36 -12.24
N TRP A 167 -15.47 6.27 -11.62
CA TRP A 167 -15.47 6.48 -10.17
C TRP A 167 -16.43 7.61 -9.81
N PRO A 168 -17.62 7.36 -9.20
CA PRO A 168 -18.57 8.41 -8.86
C PRO A 168 -17.95 9.46 -7.93
N GLY A 169 -18.08 10.73 -8.26
CA GLY A 169 -17.58 11.85 -7.47
C GLY A 169 -16.10 12.17 -7.66
N LEU A 170 -15.30 11.26 -8.22
CA LEU A 170 -13.88 11.47 -8.43
C LEU A 170 -13.60 12.40 -9.61
N ASP A 171 -12.73 13.39 -9.43
CA ASP A 171 -12.23 14.25 -10.51
C ASP A 171 -10.79 13.87 -10.88
N LEU A 172 -10.63 13.10 -11.96
CA LEU A 172 -9.32 12.67 -12.46
C LEU A 172 -8.43 13.83 -12.90
N SER A 173 -9.00 15.02 -13.15
CA SER A 173 -8.28 16.24 -13.49
C SER A 173 -7.90 17.09 -12.28
N ALA A 174 -8.34 16.70 -11.08
CA ALA A 174 -8.07 17.45 -9.86
C ALA A 174 -6.57 17.64 -9.62
N SER A 175 -6.20 18.88 -9.36
CA SER A 175 -4.84 19.26 -8.97
C SER A 175 -4.86 20.00 -7.62
N PRO A 176 -5.17 19.30 -6.54
CA PRO A 176 -5.32 19.92 -5.23
C PRO A 176 -3.97 20.43 -4.71
N THR A 177 -4.03 21.49 -3.93
CA THR A 177 -2.90 21.97 -3.14
C THR A 177 -2.56 20.98 -2.03
N THR A 178 -1.34 21.06 -1.52
CA THR A 178 -0.92 20.27 -0.34
C THR A 178 -1.85 20.50 0.86
N ALA A 179 -2.31 21.74 1.07
CA ALA A 179 -3.20 22.06 2.18
C ALA A 179 -4.59 21.38 2.05
N GLU A 180 -5.15 21.33 0.83
CA GLU A 180 -6.41 20.61 0.58
C GLU A 180 -6.27 19.12 0.81
N VAL A 181 -5.15 18.51 0.36
CA VAL A 181 -4.90 17.08 0.58
C VAL A 181 -4.72 16.76 2.06
N LEU A 182 -3.95 17.57 2.80
CA LEU A 182 -3.77 17.38 4.25
C LEU A 182 -5.08 17.56 5.02
N SER A 183 -5.91 18.53 4.65
CA SER A 183 -7.23 18.70 5.27
C SER A 183 -8.16 17.51 5.02
N ALA A 184 -8.19 16.99 3.79
CA ALA A 184 -8.96 15.80 3.45
C ALA A 184 -8.46 14.56 4.19
N TRP A 185 -7.13 14.40 4.28
CA TRP A 185 -6.50 13.33 5.03
C TRP A 185 -6.87 13.36 6.53
N GLU A 186 -6.79 14.54 7.16
CA GLU A 186 -7.17 14.73 8.57
C GLU A 186 -8.64 14.36 8.82
N GLN A 187 -9.55 14.81 7.94
CA GLN A 187 -10.98 14.50 8.04
C GLN A 187 -11.24 13.00 7.86
N LEU A 188 -10.62 12.36 6.88
CA LEU A 188 -10.77 10.94 6.63
C LEU A 188 -10.20 10.11 7.77
N THR A 189 -9.03 10.47 8.29
CA THR A 189 -8.39 9.81 9.43
C THR A 189 -9.30 9.82 10.65
N ALA A 190 -9.90 10.97 10.96
CA ALA A 190 -10.86 11.09 12.06
C ALA A 190 -12.13 10.26 11.82
N ARG A 191 -12.63 10.23 10.58
CA ARG A 191 -13.80 9.43 10.20
C ARG A 191 -13.54 7.93 10.35
N VAL A 192 -12.43 7.42 9.84
CA VAL A 192 -12.05 6.01 9.97
C VAL A 192 -11.89 5.64 11.44
N ARG A 193 -11.21 6.49 12.22
CA ARG A 193 -11.05 6.28 13.65
C ARG A 193 -12.39 6.15 14.38
N ALA A 194 -13.30 7.09 14.17
CA ALA A 194 -14.64 7.05 14.76
C ALA A 194 -15.45 5.81 14.32
N SER A 195 -15.25 5.37 13.07
CA SER A 195 -15.90 4.17 12.55
C SER A 195 -15.34 2.91 13.20
N PHE A 196 -14.03 2.84 13.44
CA PHE A 196 -13.42 1.70 14.15
C PHE A 196 -13.78 1.67 15.64
N GLU A 197 -13.97 2.84 16.29
CA GLU A 197 -14.50 2.90 17.65
C GLU A 197 -15.93 2.33 17.77
N ALA A 198 -16.73 2.49 16.72
CA ALA A 198 -18.12 2.01 16.65
C ALA A 198 -18.25 0.64 15.98
N LEU A 199 -17.15 0.07 15.46
CA LEU A 199 -17.17 -1.16 14.69
C LEU A 199 -17.53 -2.36 15.59
N ASP A 200 -18.41 -3.20 15.07
CA ASP A 200 -18.60 -4.56 15.58
C ASP A 200 -18.29 -5.56 14.47
N MET A 201 -17.11 -6.16 14.54
CA MET A 201 -16.65 -7.12 13.53
C MET A 201 -17.60 -8.31 13.36
N ALA A 202 -18.30 -8.72 14.43
CA ALA A 202 -19.24 -9.83 14.38
C ALA A 202 -20.56 -9.46 13.68
N SER A 203 -20.89 -8.17 13.62
CA SER A 203 -22.08 -7.65 12.95
C SER A 203 -21.85 -7.25 11.50
N LEU A 204 -20.62 -7.34 11.00
CA LEU A 204 -20.35 -7.10 9.59
C LEU A 204 -21.10 -8.11 8.72
N PRO A 205 -21.61 -7.72 7.54
CA PRO A 205 -22.14 -8.66 6.56
C PRO A 205 -21.05 -9.67 6.16
N ALA A 206 -21.47 -10.86 5.71
CA ALA A 206 -20.50 -11.86 5.27
C ALA A 206 -19.67 -11.35 4.08
N GLU A 207 -20.34 -10.67 3.15
CA GLU A 207 -19.73 -10.11 1.95
C GLU A 207 -20.33 -8.74 1.64
N VAL A 208 -19.53 -7.90 0.95
CA VAL A 208 -19.93 -6.60 0.40
C VAL A 208 -19.43 -6.45 -1.03
N GLU A 209 -20.14 -5.65 -1.81
CA GLU A 209 -19.72 -5.30 -3.17
C GLU A 209 -18.65 -4.22 -3.12
N VAL A 210 -17.49 -4.48 -3.72
CA VAL A 210 -16.38 -3.52 -3.85
C VAL A 210 -16.10 -3.29 -5.34
N LEU A 211 -16.98 -2.56 -5.97
CA LEU A 211 -16.86 -2.10 -7.37
C LEU A 211 -16.32 -3.21 -8.29
N GLU A 212 -15.22 -2.97 -9.01
CA GLU A 212 -14.64 -3.93 -9.95
C GLU A 212 -14.09 -5.21 -9.27
N ASN A 213 -13.93 -5.21 -7.95
CA ASN A 213 -13.51 -6.41 -7.20
C ASN A 213 -14.67 -7.36 -6.90
N GLY A 214 -15.93 -6.93 -7.13
CA GLY A 214 -17.12 -7.74 -6.88
C GLY A 214 -17.37 -8.00 -5.40
N GLN A 215 -17.94 -9.16 -5.07
CA GLN A 215 -18.23 -9.56 -3.70
C GLN A 215 -16.96 -9.99 -2.98
N VAL A 216 -16.68 -9.34 -1.85
CA VAL A 216 -15.54 -9.67 -0.97
C VAL A 216 -16.01 -9.79 0.48
N PRO A 217 -15.33 -10.58 1.32
CA PRO A 217 -15.62 -10.61 2.75
C PRO A 217 -15.54 -9.21 3.35
N ALA A 218 -16.56 -8.78 4.11
CA ALA A 218 -16.57 -7.43 4.69
C ALA A 218 -15.39 -7.18 5.65
N THR A 219 -14.87 -8.21 6.29
CA THR A 219 -13.64 -8.13 7.11
C THR A 219 -12.41 -7.78 6.29
N GLU A 220 -12.32 -8.23 5.03
CA GLU A 220 -11.22 -7.90 4.14
C GLU A 220 -11.15 -6.41 3.87
N CYS A 221 -12.29 -5.72 3.81
CA CYS A 221 -12.35 -4.27 3.69
C CYS A 221 -11.63 -3.55 4.84
N VAL A 222 -11.74 -4.08 6.07
CA VAL A 222 -11.02 -3.54 7.23
C VAL A 222 -9.52 -3.79 7.10
N TYR A 223 -9.13 -4.99 6.66
CA TYR A 223 -7.72 -5.37 6.50
C TYR A 223 -7.05 -4.52 5.40
N VAL A 224 -7.68 -4.41 4.25
CA VAL A 224 -7.13 -3.62 3.13
C VAL A 224 -6.93 -2.16 3.50
N VAL A 225 -7.83 -1.54 4.27
CA VAL A 225 -7.63 -0.16 4.74
C VAL A 225 -6.37 -0.01 5.59
N LEU A 226 -6.10 -0.97 6.46
CA LEU A 226 -4.89 -0.98 7.28
C LEU A 226 -3.65 -1.25 6.43
N GLU A 227 -3.70 -2.25 5.56
CA GLU A 227 -2.60 -2.65 4.68
C GLU A 227 -2.22 -1.53 3.70
N GLU A 228 -3.18 -0.95 2.96
CA GLU A 228 -2.96 0.17 2.05
C GLU A 228 -2.36 1.38 2.76
N SER A 229 -2.95 1.75 3.91
CA SER A 229 -2.45 2.88 4.69
C SER A 229 -1.03 2.64 5.21
N PHE A 230 -0.70 1.42 5.58
CA PHE A 230 0.62 1.02 6.08
C PHE A 230 1.67 0.96 4.96
N GLU A 231 1.39 0.30 3.84
CA GLU A 231 2.36 0.15 2.76
C GLU A 231 2.72 1.51 2.15
N HIS A 232 1.74 2.36 1.91
CA HIS A 232 1.95 3.71 1.41
C HIS A 232 2.67 4.63 2.41
N LEU A 233 2.46 4.44 3.72
CA LEU A 233 3.23 5.08 4.77
C LEU A 233 4.73 4.76 4.66
N ARG A 234 5.06 3.50 4.42
CA ARG A 234 6.45 3.02 4.29
C ARG A 234 7.12 3.62 3.05
N TYR A 235 6.43 3.62 1.92
CA TYR A 235 6.94 4.24 0.68
C TYR A 235 7.18 5.74 0.88
N ALA A 236 6.24 6.46 1.45
CA ALA A 236 6.40 7.88 1.77
C ALA A 236 7.60 8.12 2.71
N ARG A 237 7.79 7.26 3.73
CA ARG A 237 8.92 7.38 4.67
C ARG A 237 10.27 7.14 4.02
N ARG A 238 10.36 6.14 3.12
CA ARG A 238 11.55 5.86 2.31
C ARG A 238 11.94 7.08 1.48
N ASP A 239 10.98 7.64 0.77
CA ASP A 239 11.20 8.73 -0.16
C ASP A 239 11.54 10.03 0.56
N LEU A 240 10.89 10.31 1.70
CA LEU A 240 11.27 11.43 2.57
C LEU A 240 12.72 11.33 3.06
N ALA A 241 13.21 10.14 3.38
CA ALA A 241 14.59 9.95 3.79
C ALA A 241 15.58 10.34 2.66
N VAL A 242 15.25 10.05 1.40
CA VAL A 242 16.04 10.48 0.24
C VAL A 242 16.01 12.01 0.07
N LEU A 243 14.84 12.62 0.22
CA LEU A 243 14.69 14.09 0.09
C LEU A 243 15.45 14.81 1.22
N GLU A 244 15.39 14.32 2.44
CA GLU A 244 16.15 14.85 3.58
C GLU A 244 17.67 14.79 3.34
N GLN A 245 18.18 13.68 2.78
CA GLN A 245 19.59 13.57 2.43
C GLN A 245 20.01 14.57 1.35
N ARG A 246 19.17 14.78 0.31
CA ARG A 246 19.42 15.77 -0.74
C ARG A 246 19.42 17.22 -0.20
N ALA A 247 18.53 17.53 0.74
CA ALA A 247 18.42 18.84 1.33
C ALA A 247 19.58 19.16 2.32
N GLY A 248 20.22 18.14 2.88
CA GLY A 248 21.37 18.27 3.80
C GLY A 248 22.74 18.25 3.11
N SER A 249 22.79 18.05 1.79
CA SER A 249 24.01 18.01 0.96
C SER A 249 24.29 19.33 0.31
#